data_236916034ca47a04acf287a1409e8135
#
_entry.id   236916034ca47a04acf287a1409e8135
#
_cell.length_a   1.000
_cell.length_b   1.000
_cell.length_c   1.000
_cell.angle_alpha   90.00
_cell.angle_beta   90.00
_cell.angle_gamma   90.00
#
_symmetry.space_group_name_H-M   'P 1'
#
loop_
_entity.id
_entity.type
_entity.pdbx_description
1 polymer ?
#
loop_
_entity_poly.entity_id
_entity_poly.type
_entity_poly.pdbx_seq_one_letter_code
_entity_poly.pdbx_strand_id
1 'polypeptide(L)'
;MAAADKLNGAYWRKRAIELAEKQKREDDDLCLRFHREYERILHELDKEISIFYARYAANESVSMADARRLLRDAELEDFRMSLDEFRDKARAGGFDKELEEVYLRSRISRLQALQTQVELRMRELFGSQRDVLRDHLQERYTDTYYRTVYAVSQQADVASTFARIDPQTVEKILAVPWLGSEFSSRIWADKDKLTRELMQTLSRGFVRGDSLDRMTKEFAKRMGVSESRAAALIHTESAHMAAEAAEQGYRETGVQAYRFEAALDLKTCSVCGALDQREFPLAEHETGVNYPPLHPRCRCTTVPVTEFQIGSRRAARNPATGKTEYVEKKLTYEEWRKKYVDGDADKTEWEEYQRVLGEKAPKTLEEFRNIKYTESKKWGIMMENKRLFEKIDSTETYSPEYRAKLKETYQYFSDAGFAFREHALNRVLGQKTGKDKFTFTKEELLRILNKPANYQQPDGKYVRFYDGISVISADDTGEIVSVVVKRTPRKDWTAL
;
A
#
# COMPACT_ATOMS: atom_id res chain seq x y z
N MET A 1 14.66 26.77 39.01
CA MET A 1 13.49 25.99 38.64
C MET A 1 12.79 26.53 37.39
N ALA A 2 12.23 27.71 37.33
CA ALA A 2 11.42 28.18 36.18
C ALA A 2 12.13 28.27 34.81
N ALA A 3 13.46 28.52 34.74
CA ALA A 3 14.18 28.61 33.47
C ALA A 3 14.57 27.24 32.88
N ALA A 4 14.90 26.28 33.73
CA ALA A 4 15.16 24.90 33.33
C ALA A 4 13.88 24.19 32.84
N ASP A 5 12.76 24.47 33.46
CA ASP A 5 11.44 23.97 33.09
C ASP A 5 10.97 24.49 31.73
N LYS A 6 11.22 25.79 31.44
CA LYS A 6 10.91 26.38 30.12
C LYS A 6 11.77 25.81 28.99
N LEU A 7 13.04 25.53 29.26
CA LEU A 7 13.95 24.90 28.29
C LEU A 7 13.56 23.44 28.01
N ASN A 8 13.12 22.73 29.02
CA ASN A 8 12.64 21.35 28.92
C ASN A 8 11.35 21.27 28.09
N GLY A 9 10.37 22.11 28.40
CA GLY A 9 9.11 22.17 27.65
C GLY A 9 9.28 22.57 26.19
N ALA A 10 10.18 23.51 25.87
CA ALA A 10 10.47 23.92 24.50
C ALA A 10 11.14 22.79 23.68
N TYR A 11 12.05 22.03 24.29
CA TYR A 11 12.69 20.88 23.66
C TYR A 11 11.67 19.81 23.26
N TRP A 12 10.83 19.40 24.21
CA TRP A 12 9.83 18.36 23.95
C TRP A 12 8.80 18.79 22.92
N ARG A 13 8.32 20.04 23.00
CA ARG A 13 7.39 20.58 22.00
C ARG A 13 7.99 20.56 20.61
N LYS A 14 9.25 20.97 20.43
CA LYS A 14 9.94 20.94 19.14
C LYS A 14 10.00 19.50 18.59
N ARG A 15 10.39 18.54 19.42
CA ARG A 15 10.46 17.13 19.02
C ARG A 15 9.08 16.56 18.64
N ALA A 16 8.06 16.88 19.42
CA ALA A 16 6.69 16.44 19.13
C ALA A 16 6.19 17.03 17.81
N ILE A 17 6.46 18.30 17.53
CA ILE A 17 6.10 18.95 16.25
C ILE A 17 6.83 18.28 15.08
N GLU A 18 8.14 18.10 15.14
CA GLU A 18 8.94 17.46 14.10
C GLU A 18 8.43 16.05 13.78
N LEU A 19 8.11 15.28 14.83
CA LEU A 19 7.55 13.92 14.67
C LEU A 19 6.14 13.97 14.07
N ALA A 20 5.26 14.85 14.57
CA ALA A 20 3.91 14.99 14.04
C ALA A 20 3.89 15.41 12.56
N GLU A 21 4.78 16.32 12.16
CA GLU A 21 4.92 16.73 10.76
C GLU A 21 5.43 15.60 9.85
N LYS A 22 6.39 14.80 10.33
CA LYS A 22 6.86 13.60 9.63
C LYS A 22 5.70 12.62 9.44
N GLN A 23 5.03 12.29 10.52
CA GLN A 23 3.91 11.35 10.55
C GLN A 23 2.76 11.79 9.66
N LYS A 24 2.46 13.10 9.65
CA LYS A 24 1.44 13.67 8.76
C LYS A 24 1.81 13.48 7.29
N ARG A 25 3.07 13.74 6.90
CA ARG A 25 3.51 13.51 5.50
C ARG A 25 3.36 12.06 5.08
N GLU A 26 3.74 11.12 5.94
CA GLU A 26 3.61 9.69 5.68
C GLU A 26 2.14 9.27 5.50
N ASP A 27 1.24 9.80 6.34
CA ASP A 27 -0.20 9.57 6.21
C ASP A 27 -0.78 10.20 4.93
N ASP A 28 -0.36 11.43 4.60
CA ASP A 28 -0.78 12.11 3.38
C ASP A 28 -0.30 11.34 2.12
N ASP A 29 0.92 10.80 2.13
CA ASP A 29 1.46 9.96 1.05
C ASP A 29 0.67 8.65 0.90
N LEU A 30 0.28 8.03 2.01
CA LEU A 30 -0.59 6.86 1.98
C LEU A 30 -1.99 7.19 1.46
N CYS A 31 -2.55 8.34 1.84
CA CYS A 31 -3.83 8.82 1.29
C CYS A 31 -3.75 9.02 -0.23
N LEU A 32 -2.65 9.59 -0.74
CA LEU A 32 -2.43 9.75 -2.19
C LEU A 32 -2.29 8.40 -2.91
N ARG A 33 -1.66 7.42 -2.27
CA ARG A 33 -1.59 6.06 -2.81
C ARG A 33 -2.99 5.44 -2.91
N PHE A 34 -3.81 5.55 -1.88
CA PHE A 34 -5.19 5.06 -1.91
C PHE A 34 -6.02 5.80 -2.95
N HIS A 35 -5.87 7.12 -3.08
CA HIS A 35 -6.52 7.90 -4.13
C HIS A 35 -6.26 7.31 -5.53
N ARG A 36 -5.01 7.01 -5.86
CA ARG A 36 -4.65 6.39 -7.16
C ARG A 36 -5.28 5.01 -7.34
N GLU A 37 -5.39 4.23 -6.28
CA GLU A 37 -6.08 2.93 -6.33
C GLU A 37 -7.59 3.09 -6.60
N TYR A 38 -8.24 4.08 -5.97
CA TYR A 38 -9.66 4.40 -6.23
C TYR A 38 -9.87 4.86 -7.67
N GLU A 39 -9.02 5.73 -8.20
CA GLU A 39 -9.09 6.19 -9.59
C GLU A 39 -8.88 5.04 -10.58
N ARG A 40 -7.91 4.18 -10.33
CA ARG A 40 -7.67 2.98 -11.16
C ARG A 40 -8.91 2.08 -11.20
N ILE A 41 -9.47 1.75 -10.05
CA ILE A 41 -10.65 0.88 -9.96
C ILE A 41 -11.88 1.54 -10.61
N LEU A 42 -12.06 2.84 -10.42
CA LEU A 42 -13.14 3.58 -11.08
C LEU A 42 -13.04 3.50 -12.62
N HIS A 43 -11.83 3.68 -13.16
CA HIS A 43 -11.58 3.56 -14.59
C HIS A 43 -11.84 2.13 -15.10
N GLU A 44 -11.43 1.10 -14.36
CA GLU A 44 -11.72 -0.29 -14.71
C GLU A 44 -13.22 -0.59 -14.70
N LEU A 45 -13.95 -0.10 -13.70
CA LEU A 45 -15.41 -0.25 -13.61
C LEU A 45 -16.13 0.47 -14.77
N ASP A 46 -15.72 1.68 -15.12
CA ASP A 46 -16.27 2.42 -16.26
C ASP A 46 -16.10 1.64 -17.57
N LYS A 47 -14.92 1.04 -17.76
CA LYS A 47 -14.63 0.19 -18.91
C LYS A 47 -15.52 -1.07 -18.93
N GLU A 48 -15.68 -1.74 -17.81
CA GLU A 48 -16.51 -2.94 -17.69
C GLU A 48 -18.00 -2.62 -17.95
N ILE A 49 -18.50 -1.51 -17.43
CA ILE A 49 -19.86 -1.02 -17.70
C ILE A 49 -20.02 -0.70 -19.19
N SER A 50 -19.04 -0.03 -19.81
CA SER A 50 -19.05 0.29 -21.23
C SER A 50 -19.08 -0.95 -22.12
N ILE A 51 -18.26 -1.97 -21.79
CA ILE A 51 -18.25 -3.26 -22.49
C ILE A 51 -19.59 -3.99 -22.34
N PHE A 52 -20.18 -3.94 -21.15
CA PHE A 52 -21.49 -4.52 -20.89
C PHE A 52 -22.54 -3.93 -21.83
N TYR A 53 -22.64 -2.60 -21.91
CA TYR A 53 -23.60 -1.94 -22.81
C TYR A 53 -23.34 -2.22 -24.29
N ALA A 54 -22.07 -2.22 -24.72
CA ALA A 54 -21.71 -2.49 -26.12
C ALA A 54 -22.09 -3.94 -26.52
N ARG A 55 -21.83 -4.92 -25.68
CA ARG A 55 -22.17 -6.32 -25.92
C ARG A 55 -23.69 -6.55 -25.93
N TYR A 56 -24.41 -5.87 -25.05
CA TYR A 56 -25.85 -5.97 -25.00
C TYR A 56 -26.47 -5.43 -26.31
N ALA A 57 -26.08 -4.24 -26.75
CA ALA A 57 -26.55 -3.64 -27.99
C ALA A 57 -26.22 -4.48 -29.23
N ALA A 58 -25.03 -5.09 -29.29
CA ALA A 58 -24.58 -5.89 -30.42
C ALA A 58 -25.31 -7.24 -30.53
N ASN A 59 -25.62 -7.90 -29.41
CA ASN A 59 -26.25 -9.21 -29.42
C ASN A 59 -27.75 -9.16 -29.70
N GLU A 60 -28.43 -8.09 -29.33
CA GLU A 60 -29.88 -7.95 -29.53
C GLU A 60 -30.23 -7.22 -30.82
N SER A 61 -29.25 -6.79 -31.61
CA SER A 61 -29.45 -5.98 -32.84
C SER A 61 -30.30 -4.72 -32.58
N VAL A 62 -30.25 -4.20 -31.36
CA VAL A 62 -31.02 -3.03 -30.89
C VAL A 62 -30.10 -1.87 -30.63
N SER A 63 -30.65 -0.66 -30.70
CA SER A 63 -29.91 0.52 -30.32
C SER A 63 -29.52 0.49 -28.82
N MET A 64 -28.48 1.23 -28.42
CA MET A 64 -28.11 1.38 -27.01
C MET A 64 -29.26 1.95 -26.16
N ALA A 65 -30.19 2.70 -26.76
CA ALA A 65 -31.38 3.21 -26.09
C ALA A 65 -32.44 2.10 -25.86
N ASP A 66 -32.64 1.23 -26.83
CA ASP A 66 -33.57 0.11 -26.74
C ASP A 66 -33.02 -1.01 -25.86
N ALA A 67 -31.72 -1.28 -25.92
CA ALA A 67 -31.03 -2.19 -25.01
C ALA A 67 -31.27 -1.83 -23.54
N ARG A 68 -31.27 -0.53 -23.22
CA ARG A 68 -31.61 -0.01 -21.88
C ARG A 68 -33.07 -0.25 -21.48
N ARG A 69 -33.96 -0.31 -22.46
CA ARG A 69 -35.40 -0.51 -22.23
C ARG A 69 -35.75 -1.98 -21.99
N LEU A 70 -35.09 -2.90 -22.70
CA LEU A 70 -35.27 -4.33 -22.58
C LEU A 70 -34.70 -4.92 -21.28
N LEU A 71 -33.63 -4.32 -20.75
CA LEU A 71 -33.08 -4.68 -19.43
C LEU A 71 -34.03 -4.39 -18.26
N ARG A 72 -35.10 -3.60 -18.48
CA ARG A 72 -36.02 -3.22 -17.41
C ARG A 72 -36.95 -4.32 -16.93
N ASP A 73 -37.38 -5.20 -17.80
CA ASP A 73 -38.56 -6.04 -17.53
C ASP A 73 -38.24 -7.51 -17.23
N ALA A 74 -37.18 -8.10 -17.81
CA ALA A 74 -36.95 -9.53 -17.74
C ALA A 74 -35.88 -9.96 -16.68
N GLU A 75 -34.94 -9.11 -16.29
CA GLU A 75 -33.78 -9.53 -15.51
C GLU A 75 -33.81 -9.17 -14.01
N LEU A 76 -34.82 -8.39 -13.58
CA LEU A 76 -34.96 -7.98 -12.18
C LEU A 76 -35.62 -9.02 -11.28
N GLU A 77 -36.46 -9.91 -11.83
CA GLU A 77 -37.11 -11.01 -11.07
C GLU A 77 -36.15 -12.18 -10.82
N ASP A 78 -35.33 -12.55 -11.80
CA ASP A 78 -34.30 -13.60 -11.66
C ASP A 78 -33.16 -13.21 -10.73
N PHE A 79 -32.95 -11.92 -10.53
CA PHE A 79 -31.84 -11.34 -9.79
C PHE A 79 -31.82 -11.66 -8.28
N ARG A 80 -32.98 -11.84 -7.66
CA ARG A 80 -33.04 -12.01 -6.19
C ARG A 80 -32.61 -13.38 -5.70
N MET A 81 -32.77 -14.44 -6.50
CA MET A 81 -32.50 -15.82 -6.07
C MET A 81 -31.09 -16.32 -6.37
N SER A 82 -30.41 -15.84 -7.41
CA SER A 82 -29.12 -16.38 -7.82
C SER A 82 -27.91 -15.72 -7.14
N LEU A 83 -28.07 -14.51 -6.57
CA LEU A 83 -26.98 -13.79 -5.94
C LEU A 83 -26.52 -14.43 -4.62
N ASP A 84 -27.40 -14.99 -3.85
CA ASP A 84 -27.08 -15.65 -2.58
C ASP A 84 -26.41 -17.01 -2.80
N GLU A 85 -26.90 -17.81 -3.76
CA GLU A 85 -26.24 -19.06 -4.15
C GLU A 85 -24.84 -18.83 -4.75
N PHE A 86 -24.69 -17.80 -5.54
CA PHE A 86 -23.40 -17.43 -6.14
C PHE A 86 -22.40 -16.91 -5.09
N ARG A 87 -22.88 -16.18 -4.10
CA ARG A 87 -22.09 -15.74 -2.93
C ARG A 87 -21.53 -16.91 -2.14
N ASP A 88 -22.31 -17.94 -1.93
CA ASP A 88 -21.90 -19.10 -1.13
C ASP A 88 -20.84 -19.94 -1.86
N LYS A 89 -20.96 -20.10 -3.17
CA LYS A 89 -19.93 -20.73 -4.02
C LYS A 89 -18.66 -19.89 -4.15
N ALA A 90 -18.78 -18.56 -4.21
CA ALA A 90 -17.64 -17.65 -4.24
C ALA A 90 -16.82 -17.65 -2.93
N ARG A 91 -17.46 -17.93 -1.80
CA ARG A 91 -16.80 -18.08 -0.49
C ARG A 91 -16.00 -19.39 -0.36
N ALA A 92 -16.32 -20.38 -1.15
CA ALA A 92 -15.67 -21.71 -1.07
C ALA A 92 -14.29 -21.80 -1.77
N GLY A 93 -13.86 -20.79 -2.56
CA GLY A 93 -12.55 -20.73 -3.25
C GLY A 93 -12.46 -21.57 -4.52
N GLY A 94 -11.76 -21.08 -5.55
CA GLY A 94 -11.66 -21.77 -6.86
C GLY A 94 -12.28 -20.98 -8.02
N PHE A 95 -12.33 -19.69 -7.90
CA PHE A 95 -13.24 -18.76 -8.57
C PHE A 95 -13.01 -18.55 -10.07
N ASP A 96 -11.78 -18.63 -10.56
CA ASP A 96 -11.48 -18.18 -11.95
C ASP A 96 -11.96 -19.16 -13.02
N LYS A 97 -11.89 -20.45 -12.77
CA LYS A 97 -12.38 -21.48 -13.70
C LYS A 97 -13.89 -21.62 -13.71
N GLU A 98 -14.52 -21.54 -12.54
CA GLU A 98 -15.98 -21.63 -12.42
C GLU A 98 -16.70 -20.38 -12.94
N LEU A 99 -16.10 -19.20 -12.84
CA LEU A 99 -16.62 -17.98 -13.48
C LEU A 99 -16.65 -18.10 -15.01
N GLU A 100 -15.63 -18.70 -15.61
CA GLU A 100 -15.56 -18.91 -17.04
C GLU A 100 -16.58 -19.97 -17.51
N GLU A 101 -16.78 -21.04 -16.74
CA GLU A 101 -17.80 -22.08 -17.02
C GLU A 101 -19.23 -21.59 -16.78
N VAL A 102 -19.46 -20.79 -15.74
CA VAL A 102 -20.75 -20.19 -15.41
C VAL A 102 -21.14 -19.14 -16.45
N TYR A 103 -20.18 -18.32 -16.91
CA TYR A 103 -20.36 -17.36 -18.00
C TYR A 103 -20.73 -18.04 -19.33
N LEU A 104 -20.22 -19.26 -19.59
CA LEU A 104 -20.48 -20.05 -20.82
C LEU A 104 -21.69 -20.93 -20.74
N ARG A 105 -22.14 -21.34 -19.55
CA ARG A 105 -23.18 -22.39 -19.38
C ARG A 105 -24.49 -21.92 -18.77
N SER A 106 -24.59 -20.74 -18.18
CA SER A 106 -25.75 -20.45 -17.36
C SER A 106 -26.58 -19.25 -17.77
N ARG A 107 -27.81 -19.31 -17.34
CA ARG A 107 -28.86 -18.30 -17.33
C ARG A 107 -28.60 -17.13 -16.36
N ILE A 108 -27.33 -16.83 -15.99
CA ILE A 108 -27.01 -15.66 -15.18
C ILE A 108 -27.21 -14.42 -16.02
N SER A 109 -28.02 -13.49 -15.53
CA SER A 109 -28.25 -12.24 -16.23
C SER A 109 -26.94 -11.46 -16.42
N ARG A 110 -26.82 -10.74 -17.52
CA ARG A 110 -25.63 -9.92 -17.80
C ARG A 110 -25.39 -8.88 -16.73
N LEU A 111 -26.45 -8.43 -16.05
CA LEU A 111 -26.39 -7.53 -14.93
C LEU A 111 -25.72 -8.20 -13.71
N GLN A 112 -26.02 -9.46 -13.44
CA GLN A 112 -25.38 -10.23 -12.37
C GLN A 112 -23.88 -10.41 -12.62
N ALA A 113 -23.49 -10.70 -13.88
CA ALA A 113 -22.08 -10.79 -14.25
C ALA A 113 -21.35 -9.47 -13.99
N LEU A 114 -21.93 -8.32 -14.37
CA LEU A 114 -21.35 -7.00 -14.09
C LEU A 114 -21.27 -6.72 -12.58
N GLN A 115 -22.27 -7.07 -11.81
CA GLN A 115 -22.25 -6.91 -10.35
C GLN A 115 -21.18 -7.78 -9.68
N THR A 116 -20.95 -8.98 -10.20
CA THR A 116 -19.83 -9.82 -9.74
C THR A 116 -18.48 -9.17 -10.01
N GLN A 117 -18.30 -8.55 -11.18
CA GLN A 117 -17.06 -7.80 -11.46
C GLN A 117 -16.88 -6.64 -10.48
N VAL A 118 -17.93 -5.88 -10.20
CA VAL A 118 -17.89 -4.82 -9.18
C VAL A 118 -17.46 -5.38 -7.82
N GLU A 119 -18.01 -6.49 -7.39
CA GLU A 119 -17.65 -7.11 -6.11
C GLU A 119 -16.19 -7.57 -6.07
N LEU A 120 -15.69 -8.17 -7.15
CA LEU A 120 -14.28 -8.57 -7.27
C LEU A 120 -13.35 -7.36 -7.17
N ARG A 121 -13.65 -6.27 -7.89
CA ARG A 121 -12.86 -5.05 -7.81
C ARG A 121 -12.88 -4.43 -6.42
N MET A 122 -14.01 -4.47 -5.73
CA MET A 122 -14.10 -4.00 -4.35
C MET A 122 -13.27 -4.87 -3.40
N ARG A 123 -13.26 -6.19 -3.56
CA ARG A 123 -12.40 -7.08 -2.76
C ARG A 123 -10.92 -6.82 -2.99
N GLU A 124 -10.51 -6.64 -4.25
CA GLU A 124 -9.14 -6.31 -4.61
C GLU A 124 -8.70 -4.99 -3.96
N LEU A 125 -9.49 -3.92 -4.14
CA LEU A 125 -9.21 -2.61 -3.59
C LEU A 125 -9.06 -2.65 -2.06
N PHE A 126 -10.06 -3.15 -1.36
CA PHE A 126 -10.07 -3.14 0.10
C PHE A 126 -9.12 -4.16 0.73
N GLY A 127 -8.83 -5.27 0.05
CA GLY A 127 -7.79 -6.21 0.44
C GLY A 127 -6.41 -5.57 0.40
N SER A 128 -6.06 -4.88 -0.69
CA SER A 128 -4.83 -4.11 -0.82
C SER A 128 -4.74 -3.02 0.26
N GLN A 129 -5.80 -2.25 0.46
CA GLN A 129 -5.84 -1.19 1.47
C GLN A 129 -5.61 -1.71 2.89
N ARG A 130 -6.23 -2.86 3.24
CA ARG A 130 -6.03 -3.49 4.55
C ARG A 130 -4.56 -3.84 4.79
N ASP A 131 -3.93 -4.50 3.82
CA ASP A 131 -2.56 -4.98 3.98
C ASP A 131 -1.56 -3.82 4.04
N VAL A 132 -1.72 -2.84 3.16
CA VAL A 132 -0.88 -1.64 3.14
C VAL A 132 -1.06 -0.79 4.40
N LEU A 133 -2.28 -0.63 4.89
CA LEU A 133 -2.52 0.11 6.12
C LEU A 133 -1.95 -0.64 7.33
N ARG A 134 -2.07 -1.96 7.40
CA ARG A 134 -1.45 -2.76 8.46
C ARG A 134 0.05 -2.51 8.53
N ASP A 135 0.75 -2.63 7.41
CA ASP A 135 2.20 -2.43 7.35
C ASP A 135 2.59 -1.01 7.77
N HIS A 136 1.83 -0.01 7.32
CA HIS A 136 2.00 1.39 7.72
C HIS A 136 1.82 1.60 9.24
N LEU A 137 0.80 0.98 9.83
CA LEU A 137 0.54 1.08 11.26
C LEU A 137 1.61 0.38 12.12
N GLN A 138 2.13 -0.75 11.65
CA GLN A 138 3.26 -1.42 12.30
C GLN A 138 4.52 -0.57 12.28
N GLU A 139 4.84 0.03 11.15
CA GLU A 139 5.96 0.95 11.02
C GLU A 139 5.76 2.19 11.89
N ARG A 140 4.57 2.77 11.91
CA ARG A 140 4.17 3.89 12.76
C ARG A 140 4.44 3.61 14.24
N TYR A 141 3.97 2.46 14.73
CA TYR A 141 4.19 2.06 16.12
C TYR A 141 5.68 1.93 16.43
N THR A 142 6.39 1.18 15.59
CA THR A 142 7.81 0.89 15.79
C THR A 142 8.67 2.15 15.78
N ASP A 143 8.50 3.02 14.80
CA ASP A 143 9.24 4.29 14.68
C ASP A 143 8.93 5.22 15.86
N THR A 144 7.65 5.35 16.25
CA THR A 144 7.26 6.21 17.37
C THR A 144 7.81 5.71 18.70
N TYR A 145 7.73 4.42 18.97
CA TYR A 145 8.28 3.82 20.18
C TYR A 145 9.79 4.12 20.32
N TYR A 146 10.58 3.79 19.30
CA TYR A 146 12.02 4.01 19.37
C TYR A 146 12.39 5.49 19.43
N ARG A 147 11.65 6.38 18.77
CA ARG A 147 11.86 7.84 18.89
C ARG A 147 11.53 8.33 20.30
N THR A 148 10.49 7.82 20.92
CA THR A 148 10.09 8.17 22.28
C THR A 148 11.18 7.75 23.27
N VAL A 149 11.59 6.47 23.22
CA VAL A 149 12.65 5.94 24.06
C VAL A 149 13.95 6.73 23.88
N TYR A 150 14.35 6.98 22.63
CA TYR A 150 15.51 7.78 22.31
C TYR A 150 15.43 9.21 22.88
N ALA A 151 14.31 9.88 22.68
CA ALA A 151 14.13 11.26 23.12
C ALA A 151 14.16 11.38 24.64
N VAL A 152 13.53 10.46 25.36
CA VAL A 152 13.57 10.43 26.83
C VAL A 152 14.97 10.09 27.32
N SER A 153 15.63 9.09 26.74
CA SER A 153 17.00 8.69 27.11
C SER A 153 18.03 9.79 26.86
N GLN A 154 17.76 10.71 25.95
CA GLN A 154 18.63 11.88 25.71
C GLN A 154 18.64 12.88 26.86
N GLN A 155 17.52 13.02 27.56
CA GLN A 155 17.40 13.95 28.67
C GLN A 155 17.74 13.33 30.03
N ALA A 156 17.39 12.07 30.17
CA ALA A 156 17.71 11.33 31.38
C ALA A 156 19.16 10.79 31.22
N ASP A 157 20.05 11.16 32.12
CA ASP A 157 21.35 10.47 32.32
C ASP A 157 21.12 9.04 32.86
N VAL A 158 19.94 8.46 32.60
CA VAL A 158 19.49 7.18 33.10
C VAL A 158 19.48 6.17 31.94
N ALA A 159 20.15 5.07 32.18
CA ALA A 159 20.06 3.89 31.35
C ALA A 159 18.63 3.33 31.37
N SER A 160 17.81 3.75 30.41
CA SER A 160 16.49 3.14 30.27
C SER A 160 16.64 1.71 29.72
N THR A 161 16.02 0.76 30.42
CA THR A 161 15.88 -0.59 29.95
C THR A 161 14.69 -0.64 28.99
N PHE A 162 14.92 -0.61 27.69
CA PHE A 162 13.84 -0.85 26.73
C PHE A 162 14.07 -2.16 25.99
N ALA A 163 12.98 -2.84 25.68
CA ALA A 163 13.02 -4.07 24.92
C ALA A 163 13.02 -3.78 23.42
N ARG A 164 13.64 -4.66 22.64
CA ARG A 164 13.41 -4.68 21.19
C ARG A 164 11.96 -5.07 20.96
N ILE A 165 11.25 -4.31 20.14
CA ILE A 165 9.86 -4.63 19.81
C ILE A 165 9.83 -5.92 18.98
N ASP A 166 9.07 -6.88 19.45
CA ASP A 166 8.69 -8.06 18.68
C ASP A 166 7.53 -7.69 17.73
N PRO A 167 7.66 -7.95 16.41
CA PRO A 167 6.59 -7.74 15.45
C PRO A 167 5.27 -8.40 15.84
N GLN A 168 5.30 -9.56 16.49
CA GLN A 168 4.10 -10.25 16.99
C GLN A 168 3.38 -9.44 18.10
N THR A 169 4.11 -8.66 18.87
CA THR A 169 3.52 -7.76 19.87
C THR A 169 2.77 -6.63 19.20
N VAL A 170 3.31 -6.05 18.13
CA VAL A 170 2.63 -5.00 17.35
C VAL A 170 1.36 -5.54 16.68
N GLU A 171 1.40 -6.76 16.14
CA GLU A 171 0.21 -7.42 15.58
C GLU A 171 -0.88 -7.61 16.65
N LYS A 172 -0.53 -7.98 17.87
CA LYS A 172 -1.50 -8.11 18.98
C LYS A 172 -2.13 -6.76 19.33
N ILE A 173 -1.35 -5.68 19.33
CA ILE A 173 -1.85 -4.33 19.58
C ILE A 173 -2.83 -3.91 18.47
N LEU A 174 -2.48 -4.15 17.20
CA LEU A 174 -3.35 -3.88 16.05
C LEU A 174 -4.68 -4.63 16.09
N ALA A 175 -4.69 -5.83 16.67
CA ALA A 175 -5.88 -6.66 16.82
C ALA A 175 -6.79 -6.24 17.99
N VAL A 176 -6.34 -5.32 18.87
CA VAL A 176 -7.15 -4.84 19.99
C VAL A 176 -8.22 -3.88 19.47
N PRO A 177 -9.52 -4.17 19.69
CA PRO A 177 -10.57 -3.25 19.31
C PRO A 177 -10.50 -1.94 20.13
N TRP A 178 -10.49 -0.82 19.46
CA TRP A 178 -10.68 0.48 20.08
C TRP A 178 -11.76 1.27 19.32
N LEU A 179 -12.46 2.19 19.93
CA LEU A 179 -13.66 2.82 19.36
C LEU A 179 -14.67 1.80 18.78
N GLY A 180 -14.82 0.65 19.43
CA GLY A 180 -15.82 -0.38 19.12
C GLY A 180 -15.43 -1.44 18.09
N SER A 181 -14.33 -1.30 17.36
CA SER A 181 -13.83 -2.33 16.42
C SER A 181 -12.36 -2.12 16.05
N GLU A 182 -11.70 -3.14 15.53
CA GLU A 182 -10.37 -3.05 14.95
C GLU A 182 -10.39 -2.39 13.55
N PHE A 183 -9.24 -1.89 13.10
CA PHE A 183 -9.12 -1.21 11.80
C PHE A 183 -9.54 -2.07 10.61
N SER A 184 -9.20 -3.35 10.61
CA SER A 184 -9.53 -4.30 9.55
C SER A 184 -11.05 -4.45 9.40
N SER A 185 -11.77 -4.60 10.50
CA SER A 185 -13.25 -4.69 10.51
C SER A 185 -13.89 -3.41 9.94
N ARG A 186 -13.31 -2.24 10.21
CA ARG A 186 -13.78 -0.95 9.64
C ARG A 186 -13.58 -0.88 8.14
N ILE A 187 -12.44 -1.39 7.62
CA ILE A 187 -12.17 -1.48 6.18
C ILE A 187 -13.22 -2.36 5.50
N TRP A 188 -13.48 -3.55 6.04
CA TRP A 188 -14.46 -4.48 5.47
C TRP A 188 -15.89 -3.95 5.55
N ALA A 189 -16.24 -3.25 6.63
CA ALA A 189 -17.55 -2.60 6.73
C ALA A 189 -17.73 -1.49 5.69
N ASP A 190 -16.70 -0.70 5.40
CA ASP A 190 -16.77 0.30 4.32
C ASP A 190 -16.85 -0.33 2.95
N LYS A 191 -16.09 -1.41 2.70
CA LYS A 191 -16.20 -2.24 1.50
C LYS A 191 -17.64 -2.71 1.28
N ASP A 192 -18.25 -3.32 2.29
CA ASP A 192 -19.62 -3.84 2.19
C ASP A 192 -20.65 -2.72 1.93
N LYS A 193 -20.43 -1.56 2.55
CA LYS A 193 -21.27 -0.39 2.32
C LYS A 193 -21.10 0.14 0.89
N LEU A 194 -19.89 0.36 0.43
CA LEU A 194 -19.61 0.85 -0.92
C LEU A 194 -20.13 -0.13 -1.97
N THR A 195 -19.86 -1.41 -1.82
CA THR A 195 -20.35 -2.46 -2.74
C THR A 195 -21.87 -2.40 -2.88
N ARG A 196 -22.60 -2.34 -1.76
CA ARG A 196 -24.07 -2.21 -1.80
C ARG A 196 -24.51 -0.91 -2.49
N GLU A 197 -23.88 0.21 -2.22
CA GLU A 197 -24.20 1.50 -2.85
C GLU A 197 -23.96 1.48 -4.37
N LEU A 198 -22.85 0.87 -4.82
CA LEU A 198 -22.56 0.70 -6.24
C LEU A 198 -23.56 -0.24 -6.93
N MET A 199 -23.87 -1.38 -6.31
CA MET A 199 -24.88 -2.34 -6.81
C MET A 199 -26.28 -1.69 -6.94
N GLN A 200 -26.68 -0.92 -5.93
CA GLN A 200 -27.95 -0.17 -5.99
C GLN A 200 -27.95 0.89 -7.10
N THR A 201 -26.81 1.54 -7.31
CA THR A 201 -26.66 2.53 -8.37
C THR A 201 -26.78 1.90 -9.74
N LEU A 202 -26.18 0.72 -9.97
CA LEU A 202 -26.36 -0.06 -11.19
C LEU A 202 -27.83 -0.42 -11.40
N SER A 203 -28.43 -1.12 -10.42
CA SER A 203 -29.82 -1.60 -10.54
C SER A 203 -30.79 -0.45 -10.79
N ARG A 204 -30.67 0.66 -10.06
CA ARG A 204 -31.54 1.83 -10.25
C ARG A 204 -31.27 2.56 -11.59
N GLY A 205 -30.00 2.63 -11.99
CA GLY A 205 -29.62 3.24 -13.26
C GLY A 205 -30.20 2.48 -14.45
N PHE A 206 -30.15 1.14 -14.42
CA PHE A 206 -30.75 0.30 -15.45
C PHE A 206 -32.28 0.43 -15.48
N VAL A 207 -32.94 0.37 -14.30
CA VAL A 207 -34.40 0.54 -14.23
C VAL A 207 -34.85 1.89 -14.76
N ARG A 208 -34.11 2.96 -14.49
CA ARG A 208 -34.44 4.32 -14.99
C ARG A 208 -34.01 4.56 -16.43
N GLY A 209 -33.15 3.72 -16.99
CA GLY A 209 -32.53 3.95 -18.28
C GLY A 209 -31.53 5.10 -18.26
N ASP A 210 -30.78 5.26 -17.14
CA ASP A 210 -29.75 6.29 -17.00
C ASP A 210 -28.64 6.11 -18.04
N SER A 211 -28.04 7.20 -18.50
CA SER A 211 -26.90 7.13 -19.41
C SER A 211 -25.66 6.61 -18.70
N LEU A 212 -24.73 6.03 -19.48
CA LEU A 212 -23.42 5.61 -18.98
C LEU A 212 -22.73 6.73 -18.21
N ASP A 213 -22.63 7.93 -18.78
CA ASP A 213 -22.03 9.10 -18.15
C ASP A 213 -22.66 9.46 -16.80
N ARG A 214 -23.97 9.33 -16.66
CA ARG A 214 -24.66 9.57 -15.39
C ARG A 214 -24.29 8.49 -14.35
N MET A 215 -24.23 7.23 -14.73
CA MET A 215 -23.88 6.16 -13.82
C MET A 215 -22.42 6.25 -13.38
N THR A 216 -21.48 6.52 -14.31
CA THR A 216 -20.07 6.74 -13.98
C THR A 216 -19.89 7.90 -13.00
N LYS A 217 -20.60 9.02 -13.20
CA LYS A 217 -20.58 10.15 -12.25
C LYS A 217 -21.09 9.77 -10.85
N GLU A 218 -22.17 8.99 -10.76
CA GLU A 218 -22.66 8.49 -9.47
C GLU A 218 -21.67 7.51 -8.82
N PHE A 219 -20.99 6.66 -9.60
CA PHE A 219 -19.93 5.79 -9.09
C PHE A 219 -18.76 6.60 -8.54
N ALA A 220 -18.26 7.57 -9.29
CA ALA A 220 -17.18 8.46 -8.86
C ALA A 220 -17.54 9.16 -7.54
N LYS A 221 -18.77 9.65 -7.42
CA LYS A 221 -19.25 10.26 -6.17
C LYS A 221 -19.24 9.30 -4.98
N ARG A 222 -19.70 8.04 -5.16
CA ARG A 222 -19.71 7.03 -4.09
C ARG A 222 -18.30 6.62 -3.69
N MET A 223 -17.44 6.41 -4.67
CA MET A 223 -16.04 6.09 -4.44
C MET A 223 -15.30 7.22 -3.73
N GLY A 224 -15.52 8.48 -4.09
CA GLY A 224 -14.95 9.64 -3.41
C GLY A 224 -15.39 9.76 -1.94
N VAL A 225 -16.63 9.36 -1.60
CA VAL A 225 -17.06 9.26 -0.19
C VAL A 225 -16.32 8.17 0.56
N SER A 226 -16.11 6.98 -0.05
CA SER A 226 -15.36 5.88 0.55
C SER A 226 -13.88 6.23 0.71
N GLU A 227 -13.27 6.87 -0.28
CA GLU A 227 -11.91 7.40 -0.22
C GLU A 227 -11.73 8.37 0.96
N SER A 228 -12.68 9.29 1.16
CA SER A 228 -12.65 10.21 2.31
C SER A 228 -12.74 9.48 3.66
N ARG A 229 -13.47 8.35 3.72
CA ARG A 229 -13.51 7.49 4.93
C ARG A 229 -12.19 6.75 5.12
N ALA A 230 -11.58 6.24 4.03
CA ALA A 230 -10.27 5.60 4.09
C ALA A 230 -9.20 6.59 4.60
N ALA A 231 -9.17 7.83 4.12
CA ALA A 231 -8.29 8.86 4.63
C ALA A 231 -8.54 9.18 6.11
N ALA A 232 -9.82 9.23 6.54
CA ALA A 232 -10.16 9.41 7.94
C ALA A 232 -9.67 8.23 8.81
N LEU A 233 -9.77 7.01 8.30
CA LEU A 233 -9.27 5.81 8.97
C LEU A 233 -7.74 5.85 9.10
N ILE A 234 -7.02 6.12 8.01
CA ILE A 234 -5.54 6.25 8.04
C ILE A 234 -5.12 7.20 9.16
N HIS A 235 -5.58 8.44 9.15
CA HIS A 235 -5.17 9.44 10.15
C HIS A 235 -5.57 9.05 11.57
N THR A 236 -6.71 8.41 11.76
CA THR A 236 -7.21 8.05 13.08
C THR A 236 -6.44 6.87 13.66
N GLU A 237 -6.22 5.81 12.88
CA GLU A 237 -5.48 4.64 13.32
C GLU A 237 -3.99 4.94 13.50
N SER A 238 -3.39 5.75 12.59
CA SER A 238 -2.01 6.20 12.73
C SER A 238 -1.80 7.00 14.02
N ALA A 239 -2.72 7.91 14.36
CA ALA A 239 -2.66 8.67 15.61
C ALA A 239 -2.79 7.74 16.83
N HIS A 240 -3.66 6.74 16.77
CA HIS A 240 -3.81 5.75 17.85
C HIS A 240 -2.53 4.94 18.03
N MET A 241 -1.97 4.37 16.96
CA MET A 241 -0.75 3.58 17.05
C MET A 241 0.46 4.40 17.52
N ALA A 242 0.55 5.67 17.11
CA ALA A 242 1.57 6.57 17.60
C ALA A 242 1.41 6.86 19.11
N ALA A 243 0.19 7.02 19.59
CA ALA A 243 -0.10 7.27 20.99
C ALA A 243 0.23 6.04 21.87
N GLU A 244 -0.20 4.84 21.48
CA GLU A 244 0.13 3.59 22.15
C GLU A 244 1.65 3.34 22.21
N ALA A 245 2.35 3.61 21.10
CA ALA A 245 3.80 3.49 21.06
C ALA A 245 4.53 4.50 21.95
N ALA A 246 4.04 5.72 22.04
CA ALA A 246 4.58 6.75 22.93
C ALA A 246 4.34 6.37 24.40
N GLU A 247 3.15 5.88 24.73
CA GLU A 247 2.80 5.42 26.07
C GLU A 247 3.70 4.26 26.52
N GLN A 248 3.90 3.26 25.66
CA GLN A 248 4.81 2.16 25.95
C GLN A 248 6.25 2.66 26.14
N GLY A 249 6.71 3.59 25.29
CA GLY A 249 8.01 4.21 25.45
C GLY A 249 8.15 4.99 26.77
N TYR A 250 7.11 5.68 27.23
CA TYR A 250 7.08 6.37 28.52
C TYR A 250 7.18 5.37 29.69
N ARG A 251 6.42 4.29 29.66
CA ARG A 251 6.49 3.25 30.71
C ARG A 251 7.89 2.67 30.83
N GLU A 252 8.51 2.28 29.72
CA GLU A 252 9.82 1.63 29.72
C GLU A 252 10.95 2.58 30.11
N THR A 253 10.77 3.89 29.87
CA THR A 253 11.76 4.91 30.26
C THR A 253 11.49 5.51 31.65
N GLY A 254 10.47 5.02 32.37
CA GLY A 254 10.19 5.43 33.76
C GLY A 254 9.50 6.79 33.87
N VAL A 255 8.93 7.31 32.80
CA VAL A 255 8.12 8.54 32.82
C VAL A 255 6.86 8.32 33.67
N GLN A 256 6.62 9.21 34.64
CA GLN A 256 5.48 9.08 35.56
C GLN A 256 4.28 9.92 35.15
N ALA A 257 4.48 10.97 34.34
CA ALA A 257 3.41 11.86 33.90
C ALA A 257 3.67 12.35 32.48
N TYR A 258 2.60 12.67 31.79
CA TYR A 258 2.64 13.29 30.47
C TYR A 258 1.83 14.58 30.44
N ARG A 259 2.16 15.45 29.50
CA ARG A 259 1.40 16.68 29.20
C ARG A 259 0.72 16.52 27.87
N PHE A 260 -0.56 16.87 27.80
CA PHE A 260 -1.33 16.89 26.57
C PHE A 260 -0.95 18.10 25.71
N GLU A 261 -0.62 17.88 24.45
CA GLU A 261 -0.29 18.94 23.49
C GLU A 261 -1.33 18.95 22.36
N ALA A 262 -2.23 19.92 22.39
CA ALA A 262 -3.20 20.10 21.32
C ALA A 262 -2.55 20.64 20.04
N ALA A 263 -3.05 20.22 18.88
CA ALA A 263 -2.68 20.84 17.63
C ALA A 263 -3.19 22.30 17.59
N LEU A 264 -2.30 23.27 17.40
CA LEU A 264 -2.67 24.69 17.44
C LEU A 264 -3.10 25.19 16.05
N ASP A 265 -4.33 24.82 15.64
CA ASP A 265 -4.93 25.32 14.41
C ASP A 265 -6.46 25.45 14.53
N LEU A 266 -7.09 26.03 13.47
CA LEU A 266 -8.54 26.27 13.44
C LEU A 266 -9.41 24.99 13.40
N LYS A 267 -8.79 23.82 13.23
CA LYS A 267 -9.48 22.51 13.20
C LYS A 267 -9.46 21.82 14.56
N THR A 268 -8.76 22.37 15.55
CA THR A 268 -8.73 21.81 16.89
C THR A 268 -10.07 22.02 17.59
N CYS A 269 -10.67 20.92 18.03
CA CYS A 269 -11.97 20.98 18.69
C CYS A 269 -11.86 21.54 20.12
N SER A 270 -12.99 21.99 20.68
CA SER A 270 -13.03 22.57 22.02
C SER A 270 -12.58 21.59 23.11
N VAL A 271 -12.84 20.29 22.96
CA VAL A 271 -12.43 19.26 23.92
C VAL A 271 -10.90 19.14 23.95
N CYS A 272 -10.26 19.00 22.78
CA CYS A 272 -8.80 18.96 22.70
C CYS A 272 -8.16 20.26 23.19
N GLY A 273 -8.73 21.40 22.84
CA GLY A 273 -8.23 22.71 23.28
C GLY A 273 -8.31 22.89 24.79
N ALA A 274 -9.34 22.35 25.44
CA ALA A 274 -9.47 22.41 26.90
C ALA A 274 -8.47 21.53 27.66
N LEU A 275 -7.88 20.55 27.00
CA LEU A 275 -6.84 19.67 27.56
C LEU A 275 -5.43 20.17 27.27
N ASP A 276 -5.25 21.18 26.39
CA ASP A 276 -3.94 21.69 26.03
C ASP A 276 -3.13 22.11 27.26
N GLN A 277 -1.87 21.68 27.30
CA GLN A 277 -0.91 21.92 28.38
C GLN A 277 -1.28 21.32 29.75
N ARG A 278 -2.36 20.53 29.85
CA ARG A 278 -2.67 19.83 31.09
C ARG A 278 -1.78 18.62 31.26
N GLU A 279 -1.37 18.38 32.49
CA GLU A 279 -0.53 17.25 32.89
C GLU A 279 -1.37 16.19 33.57
N PHE A 280 -1.06 14.93 33.28
CA PHE A 280 -1.77 13.77 33.81
C PHE A 280 -0.76 12.70 34.25
N PRO A 281 -1.02 11.97 35.34
CA PRO A 281 -0.26 10.78 35.67
C PRO A 281 -0.35 9.75 34.54
N LEU A 282 0.77 9.11 34.17
CA LEU A 282 0.75 8.10 33.13
C LEU A 282 -0.12 6.89 33.50
N ALA A 283 -0.21 6.57 34.80
CA ALA A 283 -1.05 5.49 35.30
C ALA A 283 -2.57 5.73 35.12
N GLU A 284 -2.97 6.98 34.90
CA GLU A 284 -4.37 7.40 34.73
C GLU A 284 -4.72 7.75 33.28
N HIS A 285 -3.84 7.38 32.33
CA HIS A 285 -4.12 7.65 30.93
C HIS A 285 -5.33 6.84 30.46
N GLU A 286 -6.20 7.49 29.72
CA GLU A 286 -7.37 6.88 29.08
C GLU A 286 -7.55 7.45 27.67
N THR A 287 -7.30 6.59 26.67
CA THR A 287 -7.43 6.96 25.26
C THR A 287 -8.85 7.37 24.94
N GLY A 288 -9.03 8.54 24.34
CA GLY A 288 -10.35 9.11 24.05
C GLY A 288 -10.89 10.04 25.14
N VAL A 289 -10.28 10.09 26.33
CA VAL A 289 -10.68 10.94 27.46
C VAL A 289 -9.63 11.99 27.78
N ASN A 290 -8.44 11.59 28.19
CA ASN A 290 -7.31 12.45 28.51
C ASN A 290 -6.04 12.14 27.72
N TYR A 291 -6.03 11.04 26.96
CA TYR A 291 -4.93 10.61 26.11
C TYR A 291 -5.38 10.53 24.63
N PRO A 292 -4.60 11.12 23.68
CA PRO A 292 -5.02 11.12 22.27
C PRO A 292 -4.94 9.71 21.64
N PRO A 293 -5.68 9.48 20.54
CA PRO A 293 -6.63 10.39 19.91
C PRO A 293 -7.99 10.43 20.67
N LEU A 294 -8.56 11.63 20.81
CA LEU A 294 -9.86 11.81 21.50
C LEU A 294 -11.06 11.59 20.57
N HIS A 295 -10.87 11.69 19.27
CA HIS A 295 -11.91 11.57 18.23
C HIS A 295 -11.28 11.23 16.87
N PRO A 296 -12.07 10.80 15.88
CA PRO A 296 -11.56 10.60 14.51
C PRO A 296 -10.83 11.83 13.97
N ARG A 297 -9.71 11.62 13.29
CA ARG A 297 -8.82 12.66 12.76
C ARG A 297 -8.22 13.58 13.83
N CYS A 298 -8.11 13.14 15.06
CA CYS A 298 -7.40 13.85 16.12
C CYS A 298 -5.91 14.00 15.74
N ARG A 299 -5.33 15.19 15.97
CA ARG A 299 -3.95 15.52 15.65
C ARG A 299 -3.14 15.94 16.87
N CYS A 300 -3.72 15.76 18.03
CA CYS A 300 -3.08 16.04 19.31
C CYS A 300 -2.06 14.96 19.65
N THR A 301 -1.09 15.29 20.48
CA THR A 301 -0.03 14.39 20.92
C THR A 301 0.24 14.59 22.41
N THR A 302 1.19 13.86 22.94
CA THR A 302 1.67 14.03 24.31
C THR A 302 3.15 14.29 24.35
N VAL A 303 3.62 14.91 25.42
CA VAL A 303 5.03 15.03 25.75
C VAL A 303 5.28 14.55 27.17
N PRO A 304 6.41 13.88 27.46
CA PRO A 304 6.69 13.42 28.79
C PRO A 304 6.99 14.61 29.73
N VAL A 305 6.52 14.51 30.96
CA VAL A 305 6.92 15.41 32.05
C VAL A 305 8.13 14.79 32.77
N THR A 306 9.29 15.44 32.66
CA THR A 306 10.56 14.91 33.19
C THR A 306 11.29 15.95 34.01
N GLU A 307 11.87 15.54 35.16
CA GLU A 307 12.66 16.41 36.04
C GLU A 307 14.19 16.22 35.88
N PHE A 308 14.70 15.92 34.67
CA PHE A 308 16.06 15.47 34.47
C PHE A 308 17.07 16.61 34.24
N GLN A 309 18.27 16.49 34.86
CA GLN A 309 19.42 17.36 34.64
C GLN A 309 20.19 17.00 33.36
N ILE A 310 20.82 18.00 32.74
CA ILE A 310 21.51 17.83 31.45
C ILE A 310 22.96 17.40 31.67
N GLY A 311 23.32 16.14 31.47
CA GLY A 311 24.71 15.64 31.46
C GLY A 311 25.39 15.72 30.08
N SER A 312 26.72 15.49 30.03
CA SER A 312 27.53 15.50 28.79
C SER A 312 27.53 14.19 28.01
N ARG A 313 27.18 13.09 28.64
CA ARG A 313 27.00 11.75 28.05
C ARG A 313 25.59 11.26 28.33
N ARG A 314 25.09 10.41 27.45
CA ARG A 314 23.81 9.77 27.60
C ARG A 314 23.93 8.26 27.59
N ALA A 315 23.09 7.60 28.35
CA ALA A 315 22.97 6.17 28.29
C ALA A 315 22.15 5.76 27.04
N ALA A 316 22.67 4.83 26.29
CA ALA A 316 21.95 4.12 25.24
C ALA A 316 21.96 2.65 25.58
N ARG A 317 20.84 1.98 25.45
CA ARG A 317 20.79 0.54 25.61
C ARG A 317 20.93 -0.12 24.25
N ASN A 318 21.85 -1.06 24.16
CA ASN A 318 21.97 -1.90 22.98
C ASN A 318 20.83 -2.94 23.02
N PRO A 319 19.85 -2.88 22.11
CA PRO A 319 18.71 -3.80 22.12
C PRO A 319 19.08 -5.25 21.80
N ALA A 320 20.21 -5.49 21.14
CA ALA A 320 20.69 -6.84 20.82
C ALA A 320 21.35 -7.51 22.03
N THR A 321 22.08 -6.75 22.86
CA THR A 321 22.82 -7.29 24.01
C THR A 321 22.13 -7.08 25.35
N GLY A 322 21.12 -6.23 25.39
CA GLY A 322 20.44 -5.81 26.62
C GLY A 322 21.33 -5.03 27.59
N LYS A 323 22.53 -4.60 27.17
CA LYS A 323 23.47 -3.84 28.01
C LYS A 323 23.36 -2.33 27.78
N THR A 324 23.60 -1.58 28.84
CA THR A 324 23.68 -0.13 28.77
C THR A 324 25.06 0.29 28.30
N GLU A 325 25.11 1.14 27.29
CA GLU A 325 26.31 1.79 26.79
C GLU A 325 26.17 3.30 26.92
N TYR A 326 27.27 4.00 27.23
CA TYR A 326 27.27 5.46 27.29
C TYR A 326 27.78 6.02 25.96
N VAL A 327 26.90 6.69 25.22
CA VAL A 327 27.19 7.25 23.89
C VAL A 327 27.30 8.77 23.93
N GLU A 328 27.91 9.34 22.91
CA GLU A 328 28.03 10.79 22.80
C GLU A 328 26.65 11.45 22.63
N LYS A 329 26.46 12.59 23.29
CA LYS A 329 25.20 13.36 23.25
C LYS A 329 24.83 13.84 21.84
N LYS A 330 25.78 13.91 20.92
CA LYS A 330 25.59 14.36 19.52
C LYS A 330 25.05 13.29 18.57
N LEU A 331 25.02 12.00 18.98
CA LEU A 331 24.51 10.93 18.13
C LEU A 331 23.05 11.22 17.74
N THR A 332 22.74 11.31 16.46
CA THR A 332 21.36 11.52 15.99
C THR A 332 20.50 10.30 16.22
N TYR A 333 19.16 10.45 16.12
CA TYR A 333 18.26 9.33 16.23
C TYR A 333 18.51 8.28 15.12
N GLU A 334 18.73 8.72 13.88
CA GLU A 334 19.02 7.86 12.75
C GLU A 334 20.31 7.05 12.94
N GLU A 335 21.36 7.69 13.45
CA GLU A 335 22.62 7.02 13.76
C GLU A 335 22.46 6.03 14.90
N TRP A 336 21.73 6.40 15.97
CA TRP A 336 21.44 5.51 17.09
C TRP A 336 20.59 4.31 16.63
N ARG A 337 19.50 4.54 15.89
CA ARG A 337 18.64 3.49 15.37
C ARG A 337 19.41 2.55 14.45
N LYS A 338 20.15 3.10 13.48
CA LYS A 338 21.00 2.34 12.58
C LYS A 338 21.99 1.44 13.32
N LYS A 339 22.58 1.97 14.41
CA LYS A 339 23.58 1.23 15.19
C LYS A 339 23.00 0.17 16.11
N TYR A 340 21.88 0.45 16.78
CA TYR A 340 21.39 -0.35 17.90
C TYR A 340 20.08 -1.10 17.63
N VAL A 341 19.28 -0.64 16.68
CA VAL A 341 17.99 -1.27 16.36
C VAL A 341 18.06 -2.05 15.05
N ASP A 342 18.49 -1.39 13.98
CA ASP A 342 18.44 -1.97 12.64
C ASP A 342 19.61 -2.91 12.33
N GLY A 343 20.69 -2.87 13.12
CA GLY A 343 21.93 -3.60 12.85
C GLY A 343 21.75 -5.10 12.60
N ASP A 344 20.95 -5.77 13.42
CA ASP A 344 20.68 -7.20 13.25
C ASP A 344 19.60 -7.48 12.21
N ALA A 345 18.59 -6.62 12.12
CA ALA A 345 17.54 -6.70 11.10
C ALA A 345 18.14 -6.49 9.69
N ASP A 346 19.00 -5.49 9.53
CA ASP A 346 19.72 -5.28 8.28
C ASP A 346 20.59 -6.47 7.90
N LYS A 347 21.21 -7.13 8.88
CA LYS A 347 22.02 -8.32 8.62
C LYS A 347 21.17 -9.48 8.12
N THR A 348 20.06 -9.75 8.77
CA THR A 348 19.11 -10.80 8.37
C THR A 348 18.55 -10.53 6.98
N GLU A 349 18.15 -9.29 6.74
CA GLU A 349 17.64 -8.87 5.44
C GLU A 349 18.72 -8.94 4.35
N TRP A 350 19.94 -8.50 4.65
CA TRP A 350 21.06 -8.63 3.74
C TRP A 350 21.40 -10.09 3.39
N GLU A 351 21.40 -11.00 4.36
CA GLU A 351 21.58 -12.43 4.14
C GLU A 351 20.46 -13.00 3.25
N GLU A 352 19.23 -12.52 3.40
CA GLU A 352 18.11 -12.89 2.55
C GLU A 352 18.30 -12.36 1.10
N TYR A 353 18.72 -11.09 0.95
CA TYR A 353 19.07 -10.54 -0.36
C TYR A 353 20.23 -11.29 -1.01
N GLN A 354 21.25 -11.68 -0.27
CA GLN A 354 22.34 -12.51 -0.77
C GLN A 354 21.84 -13.88 -1.26
N ARG A 355 20.95 -14.50 -0.52
CA ARG A 355 20.37 -15.79 -0.90
C ARG A 355 19.55 -15.70 -2.19
N VAL A 356 18.77 -14.62 -2.37
CA VAL A 356 17.86 -14.46 -3.51
C VAL A 356 18.58 -13.92 -4.75
N LEU A 357 19.42 -12.91 -4.58
CA LEU A 357 20.10 -12.22 -5.69
C LEU A 357 21.48 -12.77 -6.01
N GLY A 358 22.07 -13.59 -5.11
CA GLY A 358 23.39 -14.18 -5.34
C GLY A 358 24.50 -13.13 -5.48
N GLU A 359 25.30 -13.25 -6.53
CA GLU A 359 26.41 -12.32 -6.81
C GLU A 359 26.02 -10.86 -7.05
N LYS A 360 24.73 -10.60 -7.28
CA LYS A 360 24.19 -9.26 -7.51
C LYS A 360 23.74 -8.55 -6.23
N ALA A 361 23.70 -9.27 -5.10
CA ALA A 361 23.50 -8.65 -3.81
C ALA A 361 24.76 -7.87 -3.37
N PRO A 362 24.59 -6.83 -2.55
CA PRO A 362 25.73 -6.11 -1.96
C PRO A 362 26.68 -7.07 -1.22
N LYS A 363 27.97 -6.95 -1.48
CA LYS A 363 28.97 -7.89 -0.94
C LYS A 363 29.17 -7.75 0.55
N THR A 364 28.89 -6.57 1.11
CA THR A 364 29.04 -6.28 2.53
C THR A 364 27.76 -5.72 3.11
N LEU A 365 27.56 -5.93 4.41
CA LEU A 365 26.43 -5.33 5.14
C LEU A 365 26.49 -3.80 5.12
N GLU A 366 27.68 -3.21 5.08
CA GLU A 366 27.85 -1.76 4.99
C GLU A 366 27.37 -1.23 3.63
N GLU A 367 27.74 -1.90 2.54
CA GLU A 367 27.26 -1.57 1.19
C GLU A 367 25.74 -1.71 1.10
N PHE A 368 25.16 -2.78 1.66
CA PHE A 368 23.72 -3.00 1.72
C PHE A 368 23.01 -1.84 2.44
N ARG A 369 23.50 -1.46 3.61
CA ARG A 369 22.97 -0.33 4.39
C ARG A 369 23.09 0.98 3.63
N ASN A 370 24.21 1.22 2.97
CA ASN A 370 24.40 2.43 2.16
C ASN A 370 23.35 2.51 1.05
N ILE A 371 23.15 1.44 0.29
CA ILE A 371 22.14 1.38 -0.77
C ILE A 371 20.73 1.58 -0.18
N LYS A 372 20.40 0.87 0.89
CA LYS A 372 19.07 0.92 1.54
C LYS A 372 18.71 2.30 2.05
N TYR A 373 19.65 3.02 2.66
CA TYR A 373 19.35 4.28 3.35
C TYR A 373 19.74 5.56 2.61
N THR A 374 20.62 5.47 1.62
CA THR A 374 21.12 6.67 0.92
C THR A 374 20.88 6.68 -0.58
N GLU A 375 20.64 5.51 -1.21
CA GLU A 375 20.53 5.38 -2.67
C GLU A 375 19.13 4.88 -3.08
N SER A 376 18.09 5.69 -2.85
CA SER A 376 16.68 5.29 -3.04
C SER A 376 16.36 4.64 -4.40
N LYS A 377 16.97 5.09 -5.49
CA LYS A 377 16.79 4.48 -6.83
C LYS A 377 17.37 3.07 -6.90
N LYS A 378 18.59 2.87 -6.40
CA LYS A 378 19.23 1.54 -6.39
C LYS A 378 18.50 0.59 -5.43
N TRP A 379 18.04 1.10 -4.30
CA TRP A 379 17.22 0.34 -3.38
C TRP A 379 15.93 -0.15 -4.03
N GLY A 380 15.19 0.74 -4.71
CA GLY A 380 13.98 0.37 -5.44
C GLY A 380 14.21 -0.74 -6.48
N ILE A 381 15.26 -0.61 -7.29
CA ILE A 381 15.65 -1.65 -8.28
C ILE A 381 15.98 -2.97 -7.58
N MET A 382 16.72 -2.93 -6.49
CA MET A 382 17.12 -4.13 -5.75
C MET A 382 15.93 -4.85 -5.11
N MET A 383 14.96 -4.12 -4.59
CA MET A 383 13.70 -4.66 -4.07
C MET A 383 12.87 -5.34 -5.17
N GLU A 384 12.74 -4.70 -6.34
CA GLU A 384 12.03 -5.26 -7.49
C GLU A 384 12.71 -6.54 -7.99
N ASN A 385 14.04 -6.54 -8.10
CA ASN A 385 14.82 -7.70 -8.48
C ASN A 385 14.58 -8.87 -7.50
N LYS A 386 14.64 -8.63 -6.19
CA LYS A 386 14.37 -9.64 -5.17
C LYS A 386 12.98 -10.23 -5.35
N ARG A 387 11.96 -9.38 -5.41
CA ARG A 387 10.56 -9.80 -5.57
C ARG A 387 10.33 -10.66 -6.83
N LEU A 388 10.92 -10.25 -7.94
CA LEU A 388 10.80 -11.00 -9.19
C LEU A 388 11.52 -12.36 -9.09
N PHE A 389 12.70 -12.41 -8.50
CA PHE A 389 13.48 -13.65 -8.35
C PHE A 389 12.79 -14.63 -7.42
N GLU A 390 12.23 -14.16 -6.30
CA GLU A 390 11.41 -14.98 -5.41
C GLU A 390 10.20 -15.57 -6.14
N LYS A 391 9.53 -14.77 -6.96
CA LYS A 391 8.40 -15.23 -7.77
C LYS A 391 8.83 -16.30 -8.79
N ILE A 392 9.95 -16.11 -9.47
CA ILE A 392 10.50 -17.10 -10.40
C ILE A 392 10.84 -18.40 -9.66
N ASP A 393 11.44 -18.30 -8.46
CA ASP A 393 11.84 -19.47 -7.67
C ASP A 393 10.64 -20.23 -7.11
N SER A 394 9.57 -19.54 -6.74
CA SER A 394 8.35 -20.14 -6.21
C SER A 394 7.43 -20.76 -7.29
N THR A 395 7.68 -20.50 -8.56
CA THR A 395 6.87 -21.06 -9.65
C THR A 395 7.25 -22.53 -9.90
N GLU A 396 6.41 -23.45 -9.44
CA GLU A 396 6.68 -24.90 -9.47
C GLU A 396 6.84 -25.46 -10.88
N THR A 397 6.17 -24.85 -11.87
CA THR A 397 6.20 -25.31 -13.27
C THR A 397 7.51 -25.01 -14.01
N TYR A 398 8.43 -24.26 -13.41
CA TYR A 398 9.71 -23.91 -14.02
C TYR A 398 10.81 -24.89 -13.59
N SER A 399 11.52 -25.45 -14.57
CA SER A 399 12.73 -26.22 -14.27
C SER A 399 13.85 -25.32 -13.71
N PRO A 400 14.81 -25.86 -12.97
CA PRO A 400 15.95 -25.09 -12.45
C PRO A 400 16.71 -24.33 -13.55
N GLU A 401 16.92 -24.99 -14.71
CA GLU A 401 17.60 -24.38 -15.85
C GLU A 401 16.80 -23.23 -16.46
N TYR A 402 15.46 -23.36 -16.50
CA TYR A 402 14.61 -22.32 -17.00
C TYR A 402 14.55 -21.11 -16.06
N ARG A 403 14.51 -21.34 -14.74
CA ARG A 403 14.62 -20.28 -13.74
C ARG A 403 15.93 -19.50 -13.87
N ALA A 404 17.05 -20.21 -14.04
CA ALA A 404 18.35 -19.57 -14.26
C ALA A 404 18.35 -18.67 -15.50
N LYS A 405 17.83 -19.17 -16.62
CA LYS A 405 17.71 -18.39 -17.87
C LYS A 405 16.79 -17.17 -17.73
N LEU A 406 15.68 -17.28 -16.99
CA LEU A 406 14.80 -16.15 -16.71
C LEU A 406 15.52 -15.06 -15.91
N LYS A 407 16.23 -15.44 -14.84
CA LYS A 407 16.98 -14.51 -14.01
C LYS A 407 18.13 -13.83 -14.80
N GLU A 408 18.89 -14.61 -15.59
CA GLU A 408 19.95 -14.07 -16.45
C GLU A 408 19.39 -13.08 -17.49
N THR A 409 18.25 -13.43 -18.11
CA THR A 409 17.61 -12.56 -19.10
C THR A 409 17.09 -11.28 -18.47
N TYR A 410 16.46 -11.38 -17.33
CA TYR A 410 16.02 -10.21 -16.57
C TYR A 410 17.20 -9.31 -16.24
N GLN A 411 18.26 -9.88 -15.71
CA GLN A 411 19.45 -9.13 -15.32
C GLN A 411 20.07 -8.37 -16.48
N TYR A 412 20.16 -9.00 -17.66
CA TYR A 412 20.67 -8.36 -18.87
C TYR A 412 19.91 -7.05 -19.19
N PHE A 413 18.59 -7.05 -19.09
CA PHE A 413 17.78 -5.87 -19.35
C PHE A 413 17.75 -4.89 -18.18
N SER A 414 17.79 -5.37 -16.96
CA SER A 414 17.85 -4.54 -15.75
C SER A 414 19.16 -3.75 -15.68
N ASP A 415 20.28 -4.36 -16.02
CA ASP A 415 21.59 -3.68 -16.12
C ASP A 415 21.60 -2.57 -17.20
N ALA A 416 20.74 -2.70 -18.19
CA ALA A 416 20.52 -1.69 -19.23
C ALA A 416 19.42 -0.65 -18.84
N GLY A 417 18.87 -0.72 -17.64
CA GLY A 417 17.88 0.23 -17.11
C GLY A 417 16.42 -0.07 -17.47
N PHE A 418 16.11 -1.30 -17.91
CA PHE A 418 14.75 -1.70 -18.27
C PHE A 418 14.17 -2.74 -17.30
N ALA A 419 13.02 -2.43 -16.73
CA ALA A 419 12.25 -3.35 -15.89
C ALA A 419 11.33 -4.23 -16.74
N PHE A 420 11.26 -5.52 -16.41
CA PHE A 420 10.43 -6.50 -17.12
C PHE A 420 9.53 -7.24 -16.17
N ARG A 421 8.26 -7.42 -16.54
CA ARG A 421 7.40 -8.39 -15.87
C ARG A 421 7.77 -9.82 -16.27
N GLU A 422 7.54 -10.74 -15.36
CA GLU A 422 7.79 -12.17 -15.59
C GLU A 422 7.16 -12.67 -16.89
N HIS A 423 5.92 -12.25 -17.19
CA HIS A 423 5.25 -12.61 -18.45
C HIS A 423 6.03 -12.15 -19.69
N ALA A 424 6.61 -10.96 -19.68
CA ALA A 424 7.40 -10.45 -20.79
C ALA A 424 8.70 -11.24 -20.94
N LEU A 425 9.36 -11.61 -19.84
CA LEU A 425 10.54 -12.47 -19.85
C LEU A 425 10.24 -13.87 -20.42
N ASN A 426 9.11 -14.46 -20.00
CA ASN A 426 8.65 -15.72 -20.59
C ASN A 426 8.38 -15.62 -22.09
N ARG A 427 7.92 -14.46 -22.57
CA ARG A 427 7.77 -14.21 -24.02
C ARG A 427 9.11 -14.09 -24.73
N VAL A 428 10.10 -13.51 -24.08
CA VAL A 428 11.47 -13.39 -24.63
C VAL A 428 12.12 -14.78 -24.74
N LEU A 429 12.02 -15.61 -23.71
CA LEU A 429 12.63 -16.96 -23.69
C LEU A 429 11.79 -18.03 -24.36
N GLY A 430 10.48 -17.93 -24.25
CA GLY A 430 9.52 -18.92 -24.74
C GLY A 430 9.09 -18.67 -26.19
N GLN A 431 9.93 -18.06 -27.02
CA GLN A 431 9.68 -17.87 -28.44
C GLN A 431 9.44 -19.24 -29.09
N LYS A 432 8.18 -19.66 -29.16
CA LYS A 432 7.82 -20.84 -29.94
C LYS A 432 8.11 -20.51 -31.41
N THR A 433 9.06 -21.22 -31.99
CA THR A 433 9.26 -21.30 -33.43
C THR A 433 7.99 -21.87 -34.05
N GLY A 434 7.04 -20.99 -34.37
CA GLY A 434 5.92 -21.34 -35.25
C GLY A 434 6.45 -21.53 -36.70
N LYS A 435 5.56 -21.89 -37.62
CA LYS A 435 5.92 -22.06 -39.05
C LYS A 435 6.62 -20.84 -39.67
N ASP A 436 6.48 -19.65 -39.11
CA ASP A 436 7.24 -18.43 -39.41
C ASP A 436 8.33 -18.23 -38.33
N LYS A 437 9.51 -18.71 -38.58
CA LYS A 437 10.70 -18.62 -37.72
C LYS A 437 11.20 -17.17 -37.61
N PHE A 438 10.51 -16.32 -36.91
CA PHE A 438 11.03 -14.99 -36.58
C PHE A 438 11.54 -15.03 -35.14
N THR A 439 12.85 -15.11 -34.97
CA THR A 439 13.55 -15.05 -33.69
C THR A 439 14.29 -13.72 -33.60
N PHE A 440 14.32 -13.13 -32.43
CA PHE A 440 15.13 -11.95 -32.14
C PHE A 440 16.14 -12.27 -31.02
N THR A 441 17.24 -11.55 -31.03
CA THR A 441 18.26 -11.65 -29.99
C THR A 441 17.99 -10.67 -28.83
N LYS A 442 18.66 -10.86 -27.68
CA LYS A 442 18.60 -9.92 -26.56
C LYS A 442 19.08 -8.51 -26.99
N GLU A 443 20.10 -8.47 -27.84
CA GLU A 443 20.70 -7.24 -28.37
C GLU A 443 19.74 -6.50 -29.33
N GLU A 444 19.02 -7.22 -30.18
CA GLU A 444 18.00 -6.63 -31.05
C GLU A 444 16.87 -6.03 -30.24
N LEU A 445 16.41 -6.76 -29.21
CA LEU A 445 15.38 -6.27 -28.31
C LEU A 445 15.85 -5.02 -27.54
N LEU A 446 17.11 -5.01 -27.09
CA LEU A 446 17.68 -3.85 -26.39
C LEU A 446 17.78 -2.63 -27.33
N ARG A 447 18.11 -2.82 -28.62
CA ARG A 447 18.08 -1.72 -29.61
C ARG A 447 16.67 -1.15 -29.77
N ILE A 448 15.63 -1.99 -29.74
CA ILE A 448 14.24 -1.54 -29.85
C ILE A 448 13.83 -0.81 -28.61
N LEU A 449 14.21 -1.27 -27.42
CA LEU A 449 13.93 -0.62 -26.15
C LEU A 449 14.49 0.81 -26.05
N ASN A 450 15.63 1.04 -26.68
CA ASN A 450 16.27 2.36 -26.76
C ASN A 450 15.65 3.31 -27.81
N LYS A 451 14.69 2.83 -28.63
CA LYS A 451 13.94 3.67 -29.56
C LYS A 451 12.69 4.25 -28.89
N PRO A 452 12.17 5.40 -29.35
CA PRO A 452 10.91 5.94 -28.83
C PRO A 452 9.73 4.99 -29.10
N ALA A 453 8.70 5.06 -28.27
CA ALA A 453 7.43 4.44 -28.60
C ALA A 453 6.85 5.13 -29.83
N ASN A 454 6.25 4.36 -30.73
CA ASN A 454 5.69 4.85 -31.99
C ASN A 454 4.20 4.49 -32.16
N TYR A 455 3.64 3.74 -31.18
CA TYR A 455 2.21 3.47 -31.10
C TYR A 455 1.75 3.45 -29.65
N GLN A 456 0.44 3.68 -29.46
CA GLN A 456 -0.26 3.53 -28.20
C GLN A 456 -1.43 2.54 -28.36
N GLN A 457 -1.62 1.66 -27.37
CA GLN A 457 -2.76 0.76 -27.32
C GLN A 457 -4.02 1.50 -26.80
N PRO A 458 -5.23 0.99 -27.07
CA PRO A 458 -6.47 1.58 -26.54
C PRO A 458 -6.53 1.64 -25.01
N ASP A 459 -5.75 0.78 -24.33
CA ASP A 459 -5.64 0.74 -22.86
C ASP A 459 -4.52 1.65 -22.30
N GLY A 460 -3.98 2.56 -23.11
CA GLY A 460 -2.99 3.55 -22.72
C GLY A 460 -1.53 3.08 -22.79
N LYS A 461 -1.26 1.78 -22.95
CA LYS A 461 0.10 1.25 -22.99
C LYS A 461 0.86 1.71 -24.22
N TYR A 462 2.14 2.01 -24.04
CA TYR A 462 3.03 2.40 -25.14
C TYR A 462 3.59 1.18 -25.86
N VAL A 463 3.72 1.28 -27.18
CA VAL A 463 4.26 0.22 -28.03
C VAL A 463 5.45 0.74 -28.84
N ARG A 464 6.56 0.03 -28.76
CA ARG A 464 7.68 0.17 -29.66
C ARG A 464 7.58 -0.92 -30.72
N PHE A 465 7.15 -0.55 -31.92
CA PHE A 465 7.02 -1.48 -33.04
C PHE A 465 8.11 -1.21 -34.04
N TYR A 466 9.09 -2.08 -34.09
CA TYR A 466 10.23 -2.01 -35.02
C TYR A 466 10.62 -3.40 -35.48
N ASP A 467 10.95 -3.52 -36.75
CA ASP A 467 11.48 -4.73 -37.35
C ASP A 467 10.61 -5.99 -37.10
N GLY A 468 9.27 -5.80 -37.04
CA GLY A 468 8.34 -6.90 -36.77
C GLY A 468 8.28 -7.33 -35.31
N ILE A 469 8.89 -6.59 -34.42
CA ILE A 469 8.85 -6.84 -32.97
C ILE A 469 8.06 -5.71 -32.27
N SER A 470 7.12 -6.10 -31.46
CA SER A 470 6.35 -5.18 -30.62
C SER A 470 6.75 -5.33 -29.17
N VAL A 471 7.29 -4.28 -28.57
CA VAL A 471 7.58 -4.20 -27.15
C VAL A 471 6.55 -3.29 -26.49
N ILE A 472 5.78 -3.85 -25.59
CA ILE A 472 4.67 -3.16 -24.91
C ILE A 472 5.12 -2.80 -23.49
N SER A 473 5.06 -1.52 -23.16
CA SER A 473 5.37 -1.01 -21.82
C SER A 473 4.15 -0.40 -21.15
N ALA A 474 4.11 -0.47 -19.82
CA ALA A 474 3.11 0.25 -19.03
C ALA A 474 3.21 1.75 -19.28
N ASP A 475 2.08 2.44 -19.17
CA ASP A 475 1.93 3.87 -19.46
C ASP A 475 2.60 4.76 -18.40
N ASP A 476 2.60 4.34 -17.14
CA ASP A 476 3.06 5.11 -15.98
C ASP A 476 4.51 4.80 -15.55
N THR A 477 4.88 3.51 -15.59
CA THR A 477 6.19 3.05 -15.08
C THR A 477 7.24 2.79 -16.15
N GLY A 478 6.82 2.67 -17.42
CA GLY A 478 7.69 2.21 -18.50
C GLY A 478 8.09 0.73 -18.42
N GLU A 479 7.58 -0.02 -17.46
CA GLU A 479 7.84 -1.43 -17.24
C GLU A 479 7.37 -2.26 -18.45
N ILE A 480 8.21 -3.17 -18.93
CA ILE A 480 7.89 -3.99 -20.08
C ILE A 480 6.94 -5.11 -19.67
N VAL A 481 5.73 -5.04 -20.20
CA VAL A 481 4.64 -5.97 -19.85
C VAL A 481 4.49 -7.11 -20.84
N SER A 482 4.91 -6.92 -22.11
CA SER A 482 4.88 -7.98 -23.13
C SER A 482 5.83 -7.71 -24.29
N VAL A 483 6.31 -8.78 -24.91
CA VAL A 483 7.05 -8.76 -26.17
C VAL A 483 6.37 -9.72 -27.14
N VAL A 484 6.03 -9.24 -28.33
CA VAL A 484 5.28 -10.02 -29.33
C VAL A 484 5.86 -9.79 -30.72
N VAL A 485 6.08 -10.87 -31.46
CA VAL A 485 6.46 -10.78 -32.89
C VAL A 485 5.21 -10.62 -33.75
N LYS A 486 5.18 -9.61 -34.62
CA LYS A 486 4.10 -9.33 -35.57
C LYS A 486 4.65 -8.71 -36.85
N ARG A 487 4.09 -9.09 -37.99
CA ARG A 487 4.50 -8.52 -39.28
C ARG A 487 4.05 -7.07 -39.50
N THR A 488 2.91 -6.70 -38.88
CA THR A 488 2.31 -5.36 -39.00
C THR A 488 1.78 -4.90 -37.65
N PRO A 489 1.69 -3.59 -37.39
CA PRO A 489 1.02 -3.06 -36.22
C PRO A 489 -0.43 -3.51 -36.17
N ARG A 490 -1.00 -3.56 -34.98
CA ARG A 490 -2.44 -3.84 -34.86
C ARG A 490 -3.25 -2.64 -35.38
N LYS A 491 -4.41 -2.94 -35.96
CA LYS A 491 -5.31 -1.90 -36.49
C LYS A 491 -5.90 -0.99 -35.40
N ASP A 492 -5.96 -1.49 -34.17
CA ASP A 492 -6.47 -0.78 -32.99
C ASP A 492 -5.40 0.06 -32.29
N TRP A 493 -4.17 0.10 -32.78
CA TRP A 493 -3.11 0.94 -32.22
C TRP A 493 -3.11 2.32 -32.87
N THR A 494 -3.00 3.36 -32.05
CA THR A 494 -2.84 4.75 -32.49
C THR A 494 -1.37 5.06 -32.69
N ALA A 495 -0.99 5.62 -33.81
CA ALA A 495 0.37 6.10 -34.06
C ALA A 495 0.64 7.34 -33.17
N LEU A 496 1.85 7.41 -32.58
CA LEU A 496 2.32 8.51 -31.74
C LEU A 496 3.13 9.51 -32.58
#